data_eb75c924ca554c5b7806607f153e3eae
#
_entry.id   eb75c924ca554c5b7806607f153e3eae
#
_cell.length_a   1.000
_cell.length_b   1.000
_cell.length_c   1.000
_cell.angle_alpha   90.00
_cell.angle_beta   90.00
_cell.angle_gamma   90.00
#
_symmetry.space_group_name_H-M   'P 1'
#
loop_
_entity.id
_entity.type
_entity.pdbx_description
1 polymer ?
#
loop_
_entity_poly.entity_id
_entity_poly.type
_entity_poly.pdbx_seq_one_letter_code
_entity_poly.pdbx_strand_id
1 'polypeptide(L)'
;NIALCGLPINRALKQNLVAYVPQAEEDDRQVPVSVYDAVMMGRYGYMNFLRIPKAEDKQKVLEAMQRVNIEHLAERQIGELSGGQKKRVFLARALAQQSKIILLDEPFTGVDVKTENAIVELLRQLRAEGHLILVSTHNLGSVPDFCDQVVMINRTVIAAGKTEDTFYQHNLEKVFGGVLRHIKLLGEDLHNDEDKRAVTVLTD
;
A
#
# COMPACT_ATOMS: atom_id res chain seq x y z
N ASN A 1 21.38 12.78 -1.58
CA ASN A 1 21.36 11.69 -2.57
C ASN A 1 20.54 10.53 -2.04
N ILE A 2 19.59 10.01 -2.85
CA ILE A 2 18.78 8.83 -2.50
C ILE A 2 19.37 7.63 -3.23
N ALA A 3 19.62 6.56 -2.49
CA ALA A 3 20.02 5.26 -3.05
C ALA A 3 19.00 4.18 -2.65
N LEU A 4 18.64 3.32 -3.59
CA LEU A 4 17.73 2.19 -3.39
C LEU A 4 18.45 0.90 -3.78
N CYS A 5 18.49 -0.09 -2.89
CA CYS A 5 19.24 -1.33 -3.10
C CYS A 5 20.71 -1.09 -3.52
N GLY A 6 21.36 -0.07 -2.95
CA GLY A 6 22.74 0.33 -3.30
C GLY A 6 22.91 1.05 -4.62
N LEU A 7 21.84 1.33 -5.35
CA LEU A 7 21.86 2.01 -6.64
C LEU A 7 21.31 3.44 -6.52
N PRO A 8 21.81 4.39 -7.31
CA PRO A 8 21.19 5.69 -7.50
C PRO A 8 19.73 5.51 -7.97
N ILE A 9 18.81 6.38 -7.51
CA ILE A 9 17.38 6.27 -7.79
C ILE A 9 17.05 6.06 -9.28
N ASN A 10 17.69 6.81 -10.16
CA ASN A 10 17.46 6.71 -11.60
C ASN A 10 17.83 5.32 -12.18
N ARG A 11 18.82 4.65 -11.61
CA ARG A 11 19.18 3.28 -12.01
C ARG A 11 18.21 2.26 -11.42
N ALA A 12 17.80 2.43 -10.18
CA ALA A 12 16.82 1.56 -9.52
C ALA A 12 15.47 1.57 -10.29
N LEU A 13 15.00 2.75 -10.70
CA LEU A 13 13.77 2.89 -11.49
C LEU A 13 13.90 2.23 -12.88
N LYS A 14 15.02 2.43 -13.58
CA LYS A 14 15.26 1.79 -14.89
C LYS A 14 15.32 0.26 -14.80
N GLN A 15 15.67 -0.29 -13.65
CA GLN A 15 15.69 -1.73 -13.41
C GLN A 15 14.37 -2.27 -12.85
N ASN A 16 13.30 -1.49 -12.83
CA ASN A 16 11.99 -1.85 -12.29
C ASN A 16 12.03 -2.31 -10.82
N LEU A 17 13.01 -1.83 -10.03
CA LEU A 17 13.15 -2.22 -8.63
C LEU A 17 12.07 -1.63 -7.72
N VAL A 18 11.39 -0.59 -8.18
CA VAL A 18 10.38 0.13 -7.40
C VAL A 18 9.06 0.16 -8.16
N ALA A 19 8.00 -0.31 -7.54
CA ALA A 19 6.63 -0.09 -7.97
C ALA A 19 5.97 0.96 -7.08
N TYR A 20 5.12 1.79 -7.68
CA TYR A 20 4.35 2.81 -6.97
C TYR A 20 2.85 2.63 -7.22
N VAL A 21 2.11 2.59 -6.14
CA VAL A 21 0.65 2.54 -6.12
C VAL A 21 0.16 3.88 -5.57
N PRO A 22 -0.33 4.78 -6.42
CA PRO A 22 -0.83 6.08 -5.99
C PRO A 22 -2.15 5.95 -5.24
N GLN A 23 -2.49 6.98 -4.49
CA GLN A 23 -3.86 7.18 -4.03
C GLN A 23 -4.76 7.26 -5.27
N ALA A 24 -5.83 6.46 -5.31
CA ALA A 24 -6.77 6.47 -6.42
C ALA A 24 -7.55 7.80 -6.41
N GLU A 25 -7.37 8.61 -7.44
CA GLU A 25 -8.07 9.88 -7.61
C GLU A 25 -9.40 9.70 -8.38
N GLU A 26 -10.33 10.63 -8.19
CA GLU A 26 -11.61 10.61 -8.92
C GLU A 26 -11.44 10.81 -10.43
N ASP A 27 -10.36 11.44 -10.87
CA ASP A 27 -10.07 11.71 -12.29
C ASP A 27 -9.78 10.44 -13.12
N ASP A 28 -9.52 9.31 -12.48
CA ASP A 28 -9.37 8.01 -13.16
C ASP A 28 -10.66 7.50 -13.86
N ARG A 29 -11.77 8.21 -13.72
CA ARG A 29 -13.06 7.83 -14.31
C ARG A 29 -13.11 7.99 -15.83
N GLN A 30 -12.22 8.78 -16.43
CA GLN A 30 -12.25 9.11 -17.85
C GLN A 30 -11.26 8.31 -18.72
N VAL A 31 -10.46 7.43 -18.12
CA VAL A 31 -9.46 6.68 -18.87
C VAL A 31 -10.09 5.43 -19.48
N PRO A 32 -10.25 5.35 -20.83
CA PRO A 32 -10.87 4.20 -21.49
C PRO A 32 -9.85 3.04 -21.62
N VAL A 33 -9.41 2.53 -20.47
CA VAL A 33 -8.42 1.45 -20.38
C VAL A 33 -9.06 0.29 -19.64
N SER A 34 -8.91 -0.93 -20.20
CA SER A 34 -9.36 -2.15 -19.54
C SER A 34 -8.52 -2.44 -18.29
N VAL A 35 -9.09 -3.21 -17.35
CA VAL A 35 -8.36 -3.70 -16.17
C VAL A 35 -7.12 -4.48 -16.59
N TYR A 36 -7.26 -5.35 -17.60
CA TYR A 36 -6.15 -6.13 -18.12
C TYR A 36 -5.01 -5.25 -18.65
N ASP A 37 -5.34 -4.23 -19.45
CA ASP A 37 -4.34 -3.33 -20.02
C ASP A 37 -3.65 -2.50 -18.94
N ALA A 38 -4.39 -2.05 -17.94
CA ALA A 38 -3.81 -1.32 -16.81
C ALA A 38 -2.81 -2.17 -16.02
N VAL A 39 -3.12 -3.45 -15.78
CA VAL A 39 -2.18 -4.37 -15.12
C VAL A 39 -0.99 -4.67 -16.04
N MET A 40 -1.23 -4.79 -17.36
CA MET A 40 -0.19 -5.00 -18.37
C MET A 40 0.82 -3.84 -18.42
N MET A 41 0.41 -2.61 -18.09
CA MET A 41 1.35 -1.47 -17.98
C MET A 41 2.48 -1.74 -16.96
N GLY A 42 2.24 -2.58 -15.95
CA GLY A 42 3.28 -3.03 -15.01
C GLY A 42 4.43 -3.79 -15.70
N ARG A 43 4.17 -4.39 -16.85
CA ARG A 43 5.17 -5.13 -17.63
C ARG A 43 5.94 -4.28 -18.63
N TYR A 44 5.56 -3.01 -18.83
CA TYR A 44 6.16 -2.16 -19.87
C TYR A 44 7.68 -1.99 -19.73
N GLY A 45 8.21 -2.04 -18.51
CA GLY A 45 9.66 -1.98 -18.27
C GLY A 45 10.45 -3.20 -18.78
N TYR A 46 9.77 -4.30 -19.09
CA TYR A 46 10.36 -5.55 -19.62
C TYR A 46 10.17 -5.74 -21.12
N MET A 47 9.35 -4.88 -21.73
CA MET A 47 9.03 -4.96 -23.15
C MET A 47 10.00 -4.14 -24.00
N ASN A 48 10.04 -4.50 -25.30
CA ASN A 48 10.75 -3.73 -26.29
C ASN A 48 10.07 -2.37 -26.59
N PHE A 49 10.64 -1.60 -27.52
CA PHE A 49 10.12 -0.29 -27.94
C PHE A 49 8.65 -0.36 -28.43
N LEU A 50 8.27 -1.43 -29.11
CA LEU A 50 6.90 -1.63 -29.63
C LEU A 50 5.91 -2.08 -28.57
N ARG A 51 6.35 -2.34 -27.35
CA ARG A 51 5.53 -2.80 -26.21
C ARG A 51 4.63 -4.00 -26.52
N ILE A 52 5.15 -4.93 -27.35
CA ILE A 52 4.44 -6.18 -27.69
C ILE A 52 4.64 -7.17 -26.55
N PRO A 53 3.55 -7.57 -25.84
CA PRO A 53 3.65 -8.48 -24.71
C PRO A 53 4.00 -9.90 -25.18
N LYS A 54 4.94 -10.53 -24.49
CA LYS A 54 5.29 -11.94 -24.66
C LYS A 54 4.34 -12.82 -23.84
N ALA A 55 4.40 -14.13 -24.07
CA ALA A 55 3.63 -15.09 -23.29
C ALA A 55 3.91 -14.99 -21.79
N GLU A 56 5.17 -14.77 -21.41
CA GLU A 56 5.57 -14.54 -20.02
C GLU A 56 4.89 -13.30 -19.41
N ASP A 57 4.82 -12.18 -20.14
CA ASP A 57 4.18 -10.96 -19.65
C ASP A 57 2.69 -11.18 -19.38
N LYS A 58 2.01 -11.87 -20.31
CA LYS A 58 0.60 -12.24 -20.15
C LYS A 58 0.37 -13.14 -18.94
N GLN A 59 1.27 -14.09 -18.70
CA GLN A 59 1.22 -14.98 -17.55
C GLN A 59 1.38 -14.19 -16.24
N LYS A 60 2.36 -13.27 -16.17
CA LYS A 60 2.59 -12.45 -14.98
C LYS A 60 1.43 -11.50 -14.66
N VAL A 61 0.77 -10.98 -15.70
CA VAL A 61 -0.46 -10.18 -15.54
C VAL A 61 -1.58 -11.04 -14.95
N LEU A 62 -1.81 -12.23 -15.48
CA LEU A 62 -2.85 -13.11 -14.98
C LEU A 62 -2.59 -13.52 -13.52
N GLU A 63 -1.36 -13.93 -13.19
CA GLU A 63 -0.95 -14.25 -11.82
C GLU A 63 -1.19 -13.07 -10.86
N ALA A 64 -0.82 -11.85 -11.27
CA ALA A 64 -1.03 -10.66 -10.46
C ALA A 64 -2.52 -10.36 -10.24
N MET A 65 -3.36 -10.50 -11.26
CA MET A 65 -4.81 -10.30 -11.16
C MET A 65 -5.46 -11.33 -10.24
N GLN A 66 -5.05 -12.60 -10.32
CA GLN A 66 -5.52 -13.67 -9.44
C GLN A 66 -5.17 -13.41 -7.97
N ARG A 67 -3.95 -12.95 -7.70
CA ARG A 67 -3.50 -12.64 -6.32
C ARG A 67 -4.37 -11.59 -5.62
N VAL A 68 -4.97 -10.68 -6.37
CA VAL A 68 -5.88 -9.65 -5.82
C VAL A 68 -7.34 -9.92 -6.14
N ASN A 69 -7.66 -11.09 -6.72
CA ASN A 69 -9.02 -11.54 -7.04
C ASN A 69 -9.80 -10.55 -7.92
N ILE A 70 -9.22 -10.17 -9.06
CA ILE A 70 -9.83 -9.27 -10.07
C ILE A 70 -9.82 -9.83 -11.49
N GLU A 71 -9.45 -11.08 -11.72
CA GLU A 71 -9.40 -11.70 -13.06
C GLU A 71 -10.74 -11.65 -13.77
N HIS A 72 -11.84 -11.74 -13.02
CA HIS A 72 -13.21 -11.64 -13.53
C HIS A 72 -13.59 -10.23 -14.02
N LEU A 73 -12.75 -9.23 -13.77
CA LEU A 73 -12.94 -7.85 -14.19
C LEU A 73 -12.05 -7.47 -15.38
N ALA A 74 -11.30 -8.40 -15.97
CA ALA A 74 -10.25 -8.14 -16.96
C ALA A 74 -10.70 -7.22 -18.10
N GLU A 75 -11.88 -7.46 -18.64
CA GLU A 75 -12.44 -6.73 -19.79
C GLU A 75 -13.18 -5.43 -19.41
N ARG A 76 -13.41 -5.19 -18.10
CA ARG A 76 -14.08 -3.97 -17.67
C ARG A 76 -13.15 -2.76 -17.78
N GLN A 77 -13.73 -1.59 -18.00
CA GLN A 77 -12.98 -0.34 -17.95
C GLN A 77 -12.74 0.08 -16.49
N ILE A 78 -11.57 0.67 -16.21
CA ILE A 78 -11.22 1.15 -14.86
C ILE A 78 -12.28 2.14 -14.34
N GLY A 79 -12.82 3.00 -15.22
CA GLY A 79 -13.85 3.98 -14.86
C GLY A 79 -15.12 3.37 -14.25
N GLU A 80 -15.44 2.11 -14.59
CA GLU A 80 -16.64 1.40 -14.11
C GLU A 80 -16.47 0.74 -12.74
N LEU A 81 -15.26 0.76 -12.19
CA LEU A 81 -14.91 0.04 -10.97
C LEU A 81 -15.22 0.88 -9.71
N SER A 82 -15.56 0.17 -8.63
CA SER A 82 -15.57 0.77 -7.29
C SER A 82 -14.15 1.19 -6.84
N GLY A 83 -14.05 2.09 -5.86
CA GLY A 83 -12.75 2.52 -5.32
C GLY A 83 -11.89 1.37 -4.85
N GLY A 84 -12.46 0.40 -4.13
CA GLY A 84 -11.74 -0.79 -3.68
C GLY A 84 -11.29 -1.70 -4.83
N GLN A 85 -12.09 -1.82 -5.90
CA GLN A 85 -11.69 -2.55 -7.10
C GLN A 85 -10.54 -1.85 -7.84
N LYS A 86 -10.59 -0.52 -7.99
CA LYS A 86 -9.50 0.28 -8.58
C LYS A 86 -8.18 0.08 -7.81
N LYS A 87 -8.23 0.14 -6.48
CA LYS A 87 -7.04 -0.10 -5.65
C LYS A 87 -6.43 -1.48 -5.90
N ARG A 88 -7.26 -2.52 -6.03
CA ARG A 88 -6.78 -3.86 -6.39
C ARG A 88 -6.16 -3.90 -7.79
N VAL A 89 -6.70 -3.16 -8.78
CA VAL A 89 -6.09 -3.04 -10.11
C VAL A 89 -4.70 -2.42 -10.04
N PHE A 90 -4.54 -1.30 -9.33
CA PHE A 90 -3.23 -0.66 -9.20
C PHE A 90 -2.24 -1.53 -8.41
N LEU A 91 -2.72 -2.28 -7.42
CA LEU A 91 -1.91 -3.24 -6.70
C LEU A 91 -1.49 -4.41 -7.61
N ALA A 92 -2.41 -4.96 -8.42
CA ALA A 92 -2.07 -5.97 -9.43
C ALA A 92 -1.01 -5.47 -10.42
N ARG A 93 -1.12 -4.20 -10.87
CA ARG A 93 -0.12 -3.57 -11.74
C ARG A 93 1.26 -3.55 -11.09
N ALA A 94 1.34 -3.19 -9.80
CA ALA A 94 2.59 -3.19 -9.05
C ALA A 94 3.16 -4.62 -8.89
N LEU A 95 2.30 -5.62 -8.65
CA LEU A 95 2.70 -7.03 -8.59
C LEU A 95 3.22 -7.54 -9.93
N ALA A 96 2.53 -7.22 -11.04
CA ALA A 96 2.96 -7.58 -12.39
C ALA A 96 4.35 -7.04 -12.72
N GLN A 97 4.73 -5.90 -12.15
CA GLN A 97 6.05 -5.30 -12.30
C GLN A 97 7.15 -6.11 -11.61
N GLN A 98 6.83 -7.00 -10.65
CA GLN A 98 7.79 -7.83 -9.91
C GLN A 98 8.92 -7.02 -9.23
N SER A 99 8.59 -5.86 -8.70
CA SER A 99 9.54 -4.97 -8.05
C SER A 99 9.91 -5.45 -6.65
N LYS A 100 11.15 -5.20 -6.23
CA LYS A 100 11.62 -5.52 -4.87
C LYS A 100 11.06 -4.56 -3.81
N ILE A 101 10.76 -3.33 -4.22
CA ILE A 101 10.24 -2.28 -3.35
C ILE A 101 8.86 -1.87 -3.88
N ILE A 102 7.87 -1.85 -3.00
CA ILE A 102 6.50 -1.41 -3.31
C ILE A 102 6.18 -0.21 -2.43
N LEU A 103 5.87 0.91 -3.07
CA LEU A 103 5.43 2.13 -2.40
C LEU A 103 3.92 2.25 -2.56
N LEU A 104 3.20 2.36 -1.45
CA LEU A 104 1.74 2.46 -1.40
C LEU A 104 1.37 3.79 -0.75
N ASP A 105 0.59 4.59 -1.47
CA ASP A 105 0.11 5.87 -0.99
C ASP A 105 -1.37 5.75 -0.61
N GLU A 106 -1.67 5.89 0.68
CA GLU A 106 -3.01 5.79 1.26
C GLU A 106 -3.82 4.57 0.74
N PRO A 107 -3.29 3.33 0.86
CA PRO A 107 -3.92 2.16 0.25
C PRO A 107 -5.28 1.81 0.84
N PHE A 108 -5.61 2.30 2.04
CA PHE A 108 -6.83 1.96 2.76
C PHE A 108 -7.94 3.02 2.66
N THR A 109 -7.64 4.22 2.16
CA THR A 109 -8.62 5.31 2.04
C THR A 109 -9.76 4.94 1.10
N GLY A 110 -11.01 5.07 1.56
CA GLY A 110 -12.21 4.83 0.76
C GLY A 110 -12.48 3.37 0.41
N VAL A 111 -11.92 2.42 1.16
CA VAL A 111 -12.25 1.00 1.04
C VAL A 111 -13.03 0.50 2.25
N ASP A 112 -13.83 -0.54 2.06
CA ASP A 112 -14.51 -1.23 3.15
C ASP A 112 -13.54 -2.13 3.95
N VAL A 113 -13.91 -2.46 5.18
CA VAL A 113 -13.09 -3.28 6.11
C VAL A 113 -12.68 -4.62 5.50
N LYS A 114 -13.54 -5.25 4.71
CA LYS A 114 -13.23 -6.53 4.06
C LYS A 114 -12.12 -6.37 3.02
N THR A 115 -12.18 -5.29 2.26
CA THR A 115 -11.14 -4.96 1.26
C THR A 115 -9.83 -4.57 1.94
N GLU A 116 -9.88 -3.77 3.02
CA GLU A 116 -8.70 -3.44 3.83
C GLU A 116 -8.01 -4.70 4.36
N ASN A 117 -8.75 -5.60 5.01
CA ASN A 117 -8.20 -6.87 5.51
C ASN A 117 -7.56 -7.72 4.40
N ALA A 118 -8.17 -7.76 3.23
CA ALA A 118 -7.60 -8.49 2.09
C ALA A 118 -6.29 -7.87 1.57
N ILE A 119 -6.19 -6.53 1.58
CA ILE A 119 -4.96 -5.82 1.22
C ILE A 119 -3.89 -6.08 2.29
N VAL A 120 -4.21 -5.96 3.57
CA VAL A 120 -3.26 -6.23 4.68
C VAL A 120 -2.70 -7.64 4.59
N GLU A 121 -3.55 -8.64 4.36
CA GLU A 121 -3.10 -10.04 4.22
C GLU A 121 -2.16 -10.22 3.02
N LEU A 122 -2.48 -9.59 1.89
CA LEU A 122 -1.59 -9.60 0.73
C LEU A 122 -0.23 -8.94 1.03
N LEU A 123 -0.22 -7.81 1.76
CA LEU A 123 1.02 -7.14 2.13
C LEU A 123 1.90 -8.02 3.05
N ARG A 124 1.27 -8.75 3.99
CA ARG A 124 1.97 -9.74 4.83
C ARG A 124 2.62 -10.85 4.00
N GLN A 125 1.90 -11.39 3.00
CA GLN A 125 2.42 -12.41 2.09
C GLN A 125 3.61 -11.87 1.27
N LEU A 126 3.48 -10.69 0.70
CA LEU A 126 4.56 -10.04 -0.06
C LEU A 126 5.81 -9.80 0.80
N ARG A 127 5.61 -9.39 2.05
CA ARG A 127 6.71 -9.26 3.03
C ARG A 127 7.40 -10.61 3.26
N ALA A 128 6.65 -11.67 3.45
CA ALA A 128 7.19 -13.02 3.63
C ALA A 128 7.95 -13.52 2.39
N GLU A 129 7.57 -13.05 1.19
CA GLU A 129 8.27 -13.29 -0.08
C GLU A 129 9.55 -12.44 -0.24
N GLY A 130 9.84 -11.55 0.71
CA GLY A 130 11.06 -10.73 0.72
C GLY A 130 10.93 -9.36 0.04
N HIS A 131 9.71 -8.89 -0.20
CA HIS A 131 9.50 -7.52 -0.68
C HIS A 131 9.66 -6.51 0.45
N LEU A 132 10.25 -5.36 0.15
CA LEU A 132 10.21 -4.18 0.99
C LEU A 132 8.96 -3.37 0.65
N ILE A 133 8.10 -3.14 1.63
CA ILE A 133 6.85 -2.41 1.44
C ILE A 133 6.88 -1.14 2.29
N LEU A 134 6.67 0.01 1.66
CA LEU A 134 6.48 1.29 2.35
C LEU A 134 5.04 1.74 2.12
N VAL A 135 4.36 2.03 3.21
CA VAL A 135 2.99 2.53 3.21
C VAL A 135 2.98 3.93 3.82
N SER A 136 2.50 4.93 3.07
CA SER A 136 2.09 6.20 3.66
C SER A 136 0.62 6.09 4.05
N THR A 137 0.27 6.47 5.28
CA THR A 137 -1.11 6.46 5.74
C THR A 137 -1.32 7.41 6.90
N HIS A 138 -2.52 7.97 6.98
CA HIS A 138 -3.04 8.66 8.15
C HIS A 138 -4.03 7.79 8.95
N ASN A 139 -4.40 6.61 8.42
CA ASN A 139 -5.20 5.63 9.16
C ASN A 139 -4.31 4.86 10.14
N LEU A 140 -4.35 5.29 11.41
CA LEU A 140 -3.47 4.76 12.44
C LEU A 140 -3.94 3.42 13.01
N GLY A 141 -5.23 3.11 12.85
CA GLY A 141 -5.84 1.95 13.51
C GLY A 141 -5.27 0.60 13.10
N SER A 142 -4.89 0.45 11.83
CA SER A 142 -4.36 -0.81 11.29
C SER A 142 -2.83 -0.90 11.28
N VAL A 143 -2.12 0.21 11.56
CA VAL A 143 -0.64 0.23 11.51
C VAL A 143 0.01 -0.85 12.39
N PRO A 144 -0.39 -1.06 13.67
CA PRO A 144 0.21 -2.09 14.51
C PRO A 144 0.01 -3.51 13.98
N ASP A 145 -1.03 -3.73 13.19
CA ASP A 145 -1.40 -5.07 12.72
C ASP A 145 -0.51 -5.59 11.61
N PHE A 146 0.13 -4.70 10.81
CA PHE A 146 0.88 -5.15 9.63
C PHE A 146 2.26 -4.49 9.43
N CYS A 147 2.56 -3.40 10.15
CA CYS A 147 3.84 -2.71 10.03
C CYS A 147 4.85 -3.22 11.05
N ASP A 148 6.04 -3.62 10.60
CA ASP A 148 7.17 -3.98 11.48
C ASP A 148 7.87 -2.75 12.02
N GLN A 149 7.92 -1.69 11.21
CA GLN A 149 8.58 -0.45 11.51
C GLN A 149 7.70 0.74 11.11
N VAL A 150 7.83 1.82 11.85
CA VAL A 150 7.15 3.07 11.56
C VAL A 150 8.15 4.23 11.52
N VAL A 151 7.86 5.19 10.66
CA VAL A 151 8.53 6.50 10.64
C VAL A 151 7.45 7.56 10.77
N MET A 152 7.45 8.26 11.86
CA MET A 152 6.50 9.33 12.15
C MET A 152 7.06 10.67 11.73
N ILE A 153 6.32 11.39 10.89
CA ILE A 153 6.78 12.63 10.26
C ILE A 153 5.78 13.76 10.53
N ASN A 154 6.27 14.87 11.04
CA ASN A 154 5.58 16.15 11.07
C ASN A 154 6.61 17.24 10.74
N ARG A 155 6.72 17.64 9.45
CA ARG A 155 7.78 18.50 8.88
C ARG A 155 9.18 17.90 9.01
N THR A 156 9.46 17.25 10.13
CA THR A 156 10.71 16.51 10.43
C THR A 156 10.35 15.11 10.91
N VAL A 157 11.33 14.21 10.96
CA VAL A 157 11.16 12.91 11.59
C VAL A 157 11.03 13.12 13.10
N ILE A 158 9.89 12.72 13.65
CA ILE A 158 9.60 12.79 15.10
C ILE A 158 10.07 11.52 15.80
N ALA A 159 9.79 10.36 15.20
CA ALA A 159 10.20 9.08 15.72
C ALA A 159 10.38 8.08 14.56
N ALA A 160 11.29 7.13 14.71
CA ALA A 160 11.50 6.05 13.75
C ALA A 160 12.02 4.82 14.48
N GLY A 161 11.48 3.64 14.14
CA GLY A 161 11.90 2.38 14.75
C GLY A 161 10.87 1.28 14.58
N LYS A 162 11.03 0.20 15.36
CA LYS A 162 10.04 -0.87 15.39
C LYS A 162 8.68 -0.33 15.86
N THR A 163 7.61 -0.88 15.31
CA THR A 163 6.25 -0.44 15.64
C THR A 163 5.99 -0.58 17.14
N GLU A 164 6.37 -1.70 17.75
CA GLU A 164 6.22 -1.97 19.19
C GLU A 164 6.93 -0.94 20.09
N ASP A 165 8.06 -0.37 19.63
CA ASP A 165 8.89 0.57 20.41
C ASP A 165 8.61 2.04 20.08
N THR A 166 7.79 2.31 19.05
CA THR A 166 7.67 3.66 18.49
C THR A 166 6.22 4.14 18.44
N PHE A 167 5.28 3.21 18.20
CA PHE A 167 3.88 3.52 17.97
C PHE A 167 3.10 3.59 19.28
N TYR A 168 3.28 4.69 20.05
CA TYR A 168 2.55 4.94 21.28
C TYR A 168 2.12 6.41 21.40
N GLN A 169 1.20 6.67 22.31
CA GLN A 169 0.46 7.91 22.45
C GLN A 169 1.34 9.17 22.42
N HIS A 170 2.41 9.22 23.19
CA HIS A 170 3.28 10.39 23.25
C HIS A 170 3.88 10.80 21.90
N ASN A 171 4.30 9.82 21.07
CA ASN A 171 4.84 10.12 19.75
C ASN A 171 3.72 10.55 18.79
N LEU A 172 2.56 9.91 18.88
CA LEU A 172 1.39 10.25 18.07
C LEU A 172 0.90 11.66 18.38
N GLU A 173 0.84 12.06 19.66
CA GLU A 173 0.48 13.43 20.07
C GLU A 173 1.44 14.48 19.48
N LYS A 174 2.74 14.19 19.41
CA LYS A 174 3.72 15.09 18.77
C LYS A 174 3.50 15.24 17.27
N VAL A 175 3.08 14.16 16.59
CA VAL A 175 2.85 14.17 15.14
C VAL A 175 1.55 14.89 14.80
N PHE A 176 0.46 14.59 15.52
CA PHE A 176 -0.89 15.05 15.21
C PHE A 176 -1.38 16.23 16.05
N GLY A 177 -0.55 16.75 16.97
CA GLY A 177 -0.83 18.01 17.67
C GLY A 177 -2.04 17.96 18.61
N GLY A 178 -2.32 16.84 19.25
CA GLY A 178 -3.44 16.72 20.22
C GLY A 178 -4.83 16.59 19.58
N VAL A 179 -4.91 16.44 18.26
CA VAL A 179 -6.16 16.17 17.52
C VAL A 179 -6.62 14.73 17.69
N LEU A 180 -5.75 13.87 18.23
CA LEU A 180 -6.06 12.48 18.49
C LEU A 180 -7.11 12.34 19.60
N ARG A 181 -8.36 12.12 19.20
CA ARG A 181 -9.42 11.94 20.18
C ARG A 181 -9.51 10.53 20.71
N HIS A 182 -9.04 9.51 20.03
CA HIS A 182 -9.02 8.13 20.51
C HIS A 182 -8.18 7.21 19.59
N ILE A 183 -7.19 6.47 20.05
CA ILE A 183 -6.52 5.36 19.35
C ILE A 183 -6.64 4.10 20.22
N LYS A 184 -7.04 2.99 19.64
CA LYS A 184 -6.99 1.71 20.31
C LYS A 184 -5.56 1.19 20.23
N LEU A 185 -4.76 1.48 21.22
CA LEU A 185 -3.44 0.87 21.37
C LEU A 185 -3.64 -0.50 22.04
N LEU A 186 -3.15 -1.55 21.38
CA LEU A 186 -3.06 -2.88 21.96
C LEU A 186 -1.81 -2.89 22.85
N GLY A 187 -1.97 -2.74 24.17
CA GLY A 187 -0.89 -2.83 25.14
C GLY A 187 -1.37 -2.53 26.56
N GLU A 188 -0.79 -3.22 27.54
CA GLU A 188 -1.16 -3.13 28.97
C GLU A 188 -0.88 -1.76 29.60
N ASP A 189 -0.12 -0.91 28.94
CA ASP A 189 0.41 0.35 29.52
C ASP A 189 -0.54 1.55 29.47
N LEU A 190 -1.76 1.39 28.94
CA LEU A 190 -2.76 2.47 28.91
C LEU A 190 -3.78 2.42 30.05
N HIS A 191 -3.71 1.43 30.92
CA HIS A 191 -4.62 1.26 32.01
C HIS A 191 -3.92 1.38 33.35
N ASN A 192 -4.06 2.56 33.95
CA ASN A 192 -3.96 2.72 35.39
C ASN A 192 -5.37 2.69 36.05
N ASP A 193 -6.39 2.24 35.32
CA ASP A 193 -7.75 2.06 35.80
C ASP A 193 -8.22 0.62 35.54
N GLU A 194 -8.93 0.07 36.49
CA GLU A 194 -9.48 -1.30 36.48
C GLU A 194 -10.52 -1.57 35.37
N ASP A 195 -10.66 -0.70 34.39
CA ASP A 195 -11.68 -0.76 33.35
C ASP A 195 -11.11 -1.31 32.04
N LYS A 196 -11.35 -2.59 31.80
CA LYS A 196 -10.93 -3.36 30.61
C LYS A 196 -11.63 -2.97 29.30
N ARG A 197 -12.21 -1.78 29.19
CA ARG A 197 -12.88 -1.34 27.97
C ARG A 197 -11.90 -0.84 26.93
N ALA A 198 -11.98 -1.42 25.73
CA ALA A 198 -11.23 -0.94 24.56
C ALA A 198 -11.73 0.46 24.18
N VAL A 199 -10.81 1.43 24.12
CA VAL A 199 -11.12 2.80 23.69
C VAL A 199 -10.83 2.88 22.20
N THR A 200 -11.84 3.22 21.40
CA THR A 200 -11.69 3.43 19.93
C THR A 200 -11.56 4.90 19.63
N VAL A 201 -10.55 5.28 18.85
CA VAL A 201 -10.34 6.65 18.44
C VAL A 201 -10.86 6.87 17.04
N LEU A 202 -11.66 7.89 16.88
CA LEU A 202 -12.04 8.43 15.60
C LEU A 202 -11.18 9.68 15.36
N THR A 203 -10.48 9.72 14.23
CA THR A 203 -9.87 10.94 13.69
C THR A 203 -10.82 11.52 12.66
N ASP A 204 -11.19 12.79 12.80
CA ASP A 204 -11.86 13.58 11.76
C ASP A 204 -10.85 14.05 10.72
#